data_37408db358f207815c47a237b4ba53d5
#
_entry.id   37408db358f207815c47a237b4ba53d5
#
_cell.length_a   1.000
_cell.length_b   1.000
_cell.length_c   1.000
_cell.angle_alpha   90.00
_cell.angle_beta   90.00
_cell.angle_gamma   90.00
#
_symmetry.space_group_name_H-M   'P 1'
#
loop_
_entity.id
_entity.type
_entity.pdbx_description
1 polymer ?
#
loop_
_entity_poly.entity_id
_entity_poly.type
_entity_poly.pdbx_seq_one_letter_code
_entity_poly.pdbx_strand_id
1 'polypeptide(L)'
;MRYLAKVVGTGAILLMATACGGQDMPTGQPAAGGSSETPAGSVSTPPSESVLPTSPAANPPGKPRLEVPEGSTPVPPNKVDAAALPASYPHEVWTANGGTILNIRAQEGGCGHALGEATEQAGDHVVVNLSETKAQTGQMCTMDIRYPVISVSLAAPLDQRTVVLKTTK
;
A
#
# COMPACT_ATOMS: atom_id res chain seq x y z
N MET A 1 -45.71 -7.90 -14.78
CA MET A 1 -45.96 -6.51 -15.23
C MET A 1 -44.60 -5.81 -15.13
N ARG A 2 -44.03 -5.68 -16.15
CA ARG A 2 -43.35 -4.71 -17.00
C ARG A 2 -43.12 -3.37 -16.31
N TYR A 3 -41.85 -2.94 -16.18
CA TYR A 3 -41.39 -1.60 -16.55
C TYR A 3 -39.89 -1.63 -16.81
N LEU A 4 -39.54 -1.57 -18.08
CA LEU A 4 -38.24 -1.17 -18.62
C LEU A 4 -38.14 0.37 -18.51
N ALA A 5 -37.07 0.87 -17.92
CA ALA A 5 -36.62 2.23 -18.14
C ALA A 5 -35.15 2.21 -18.56
N LYS A 6 -34.96 2.32 -19.89
CA LYS A 6 -33.70 2.68 -20.51
C LYS A 6 -33.50 4.18 -20.32
N VAL A 7 -32.43 4.59 -19.65
CA VAL A 7 -31.91 5.96 -19.75
C VAL A 7 -30.58 5.90 -20.47
N VAL A 8 -30.60 6.35 -21.71
CA VAL A 8 -29.44 6.67 -22.54
C VAL A 8 -29.04 8.08 -22.17
N GLY A 9 -27.89 8.23 -21.54
CA GLY A 9 -27.25 9.51 -21.23
C GLY A 9 -25.97 9.66 -22.04
N THR A 10 -26.09 10.33 -23.18
CA THR A 10 -24.96 10.82 -23.99
C THR A 10 -24.37 12.04 -23.30
N GLY A 11 -23.10 12.04 -22.94
CA GLY A 11 -22.42 13.17 -22.31
C GLY A 11 -20.95 13.24 -22.67
N ALA A 12 -20.68 14.02 -23.69
CA ALA A 12 -19.56 14.88 -24.05
C ALA A 12 -18.17 14.59 -23.48
N ILE A 13 -17.30 14.25 -24.41
CA ILE A 13 -15.84 14.26 -24.34
C ILE A 13 -15.36 15.72 -24.32
N LEU A 14 -14.66 16.14 -23.26
CA LEU A 14 -13.85 17.34 -23.25
C LEU A 14 -12.37 16.94 -23.24
N LEU A 15 -11.78 17.01 -24.41
CA LEU A 15 -10.32 17.01 -24.61
C LEU A 15 -9.78 18.38 -24.17
N MET A 16 -8.98 18.39 -23.11
CA MET A 16 -8.07 19.51 -22.83
C MET A 16 -6.64 19.02 -23.05
N ALA A 17 -6.12 19.40 -24.19
CA ALA A 17 -4.71 19.39 -24.47
C ALA A 17 -4.11 20.67 -23.89
N THR A 18 -3.12 20.55 -23.02
CA THR A 18 -2.19 21.64 -22.72
C THR A 18 -0.78 21.19 -22.98
N ALA A 19 -0.21 21.88 -23.92
CA ALA A 19 1.11 21.74 -24.48
C ALA A 19 2.18 22.39 -23.58
N CYS A 20 3.37 21.82 -23.68
CA CYS A 20 4.70 22.42 -23.84
C CYS A 20 5.07 23.66 -23.05
N GLY A 21 6.23 23.58 -22.48
CA GLY A 21 7.17 24.65 -22.19
C GLY A 21 8.08 24.20 -21.08
N GLY A 22 9.35 24.17 -21.21
CA GLY A 22 10.33 24.82 -21.97
C GLY A 22 11.62 24.61 -21.20
N GLN A 23 12.61 24.21 -21.91
CA GLN A 23 14.01 24.10 -21.49
C GLN A 23 14.53 25.43 -21.03
N ASP A 24 15.44 25.44 -20.06
CA ASP A 24 16.62 26.26 -20.10
C ASP A 24 17.70 25.68 -19.21
N MET A 25 18.75 25.19 -19.83
CA MET A 25 20.07 25.00 -19.24
C MET A 25 20.82 26.33 -19.36
N PRO A 26 21.61 26.71 -18.39
CA PRO A 26 22.85 27.43 -18.69
C PRO A 26 24.07 26.58 -18.34
N THR A 27 24.79 26.28 -19.38
CA THR A 27 26.22 25.97 -19.41
C THR A 27 27.02 27.18 -18.92
N GLY A 28 27.97 26.95 -18.03
CA GLY A 28 28.92 27.99 -17.65
C GLY A 28 29.99 27.50 -16.69
N GLN A 29 31.09 27.05 -17.21
CA GLN A 29 32.41 26.91 -16.59
C GLN A 29 33.39 27.83 -17.35
N PRO A 30 34.61 28.17 -16.90
CA PRO A 30 35.31 28.11 -15.62
C PRO A 30 36.01 29.43 -15.26
N ALA A 31 36.61 29.56 -14.10
CA ALA A 31 37.94 30.14 -13.97
C ALA A 31 38.48 30.07 -12.52
N ALA A 32 39.71 29.78 -12.48
CA ALA A 32 40.69 29.56 -11.45
C ALA A 32 40.97 30.76 -10.50
N GLY A 33 41.52 30.44 -9.34
CA GLY A 33 42.54 31.27 -8.73
C GLY A 33 42.29 31.70 -7.30
N GLY A 34 43.22 31.40 -6.39
CA GLY A 34 43.44 32.18 -5.21
C GLY A 34 43.58 31.41 -3.89
N SER A 35 44.82 31.21 -3.52
CA SER A 35 45.36 30.71 -2.24
C SER A 35 45.06 31.63 -1.06
N SER A 36 45.15 31.01 0.10
CA SER A 36 45.72 31.53 1.36
C SER A 36 44.77 31.90 2.50
N GLU A 37 45.04 31.26 3.55
CA GLU A 37 45.19 31.63 4.98
C GLU A 37 44.06 31.20 5.92
N THR A 38 44.50 30.27 6.76
CA THR A 38 43.94 29.95 8.07
C THR A 38 44.21 31.14 9.05
N PRO A 39 43.33 31.41 10.05
CA PRO A 39 43.55 30.78 11.33
C PRO A 39 42.26 30.33 12.10
N ALA A 40 42.56 29.35 12.90
CA ALA A 40 41.87 28.80 14.04
C ALA A 40 40.79 29.62 14.75
N GLY A 41 39.66 28.97 15.00
CA GLY A 41 38.63 29.40 15.89
C GLY A 41 37.68 28.25 16.21
N SER A 42 38.09 27.44 17.17
CA SER A 42 37.27 26.36 17.75
C SER A 42 36.05 26.94 18.44
N VAL A 43 34.87 26.68 17.92
CA VAL A 43 33.65 26.64 18.74
C VAL A 43 32.92 25.37 18.35
N SER A 44 33.08 24.36 19.14
CA SER A 44 32.31 23.12 19.10
C SER A 44 30.88 23.45 19.57
N THR A 45 29.98 23.58 18.65
CA THR A 45 28.55 23.47 18.92
C THR A 45 28.17 22.01 18.65
N PRO A 46 27.59 21.28 19.63
CA PRO A 46 27.12 19.92 19.35
C PRO A 46 26.01 19.99 18.30
N PRO A 47 26.02 19.09 17.30
CA PRO A 47 24.91 19.01 16.37
C PRO A 47 23.67 18.58 17.15
N SER A 48 22.63 19.41 17.12
CA SER A 48 21.27 18.97 17.43
C SER A 48 20.96 17.79 16.53
N GLU A 49 20.93 16.60 17.09
CA GLU A 49 20.33 15.45 16.44
C GLU A 49 18.86 15.79 16.17
N SER A 50 18.58 16.17 14.93
CA SER A 50 17.26 16.10 14.38
C SER A 50 16.87 14.63 14.38
N VAL A 51 16.08 14.24 15.38
CA VAL A 51 15.40 12.95 15.37
C VAL A 51 14.42 13.00 14.21
N LEU A 52 14.85 12.52 13.02
CA LEU A 52 13.92 12.20 11.95
C LEU A 52 12.88 11.23 12.53
N PRO A 53 11.59 11.44 12.26
CA PRO A 53 10.59 10.44 12.59
C PRO A 53 11.00 9.15 11.88
N THR A 54 11.31 8.13 12.66
CA THR A 54 11.62 6.80 12.16
C THR A 54 10.36 6.30 11.45
N SER A 55 10.36 6.35 10.13
CA SER A 55 9.38 5.61 9.33
C SER A 55 9.37 4.17 9.83
N PRO A 56 8.19 3.55 10.04
CA PRO A 56 8.13 2.15 10.39
C PRO A 56 9.00 1.38 9.40
N ALA A 57 9.95 0.63 9.92
CA ALA A 57 10.90 -0.12 9.09
C ALA A 57 10.11 -0.98 8.10
N ALA A 58 10.22 -0.66 6.82
CA ALA A 58 9.70 -1.51 5.77
C ALA A 58 10.33 -2.90 5.98
N ASN A 59 9.47 -3.94 6.07
CA ASN A 59 9.98 -5.30 6.20
C ASN A 59 10.96 -5.58 5.06
N PRO A 60 12.11 -6.20 5.35
CA PRO A 60 13.05 -6.57 4.30
C PRO A 60 12.33 -7.47 3.28
N PRO A 61 12.57 -7.26 1.98
CA PRO A 61 11.96 -8.09 0.94
C PRO A 61 12.32 -9.56 1.19
N GLY A 62 11.34 -10.45 1.21
CA GLY A 62 11.53 -11.89 1.24
C GLY A 62 11.15 -12.64 2.51
N LYS A 63 10.71 -11.99 3.58
CA LYS A 63 10.15 -12.71 4.74
C LYS A 63 8.66 -12.38 4.91
N PRO A 64 7.77 -13.36 4.75
CA PRO A 64 6.34 -13.14 5.01
C PRO A 64 6.16 -12.79 6.49
N ARG A 65 5.36 -11.77 6.76
CA ARG A 65 4.98 -11.40 8.12
C ARG A 65 3.91 -12.39 8.58
N LEU A 66 4.29 -13.36 9.40
CA LEU A 66 3.36 -14.36 9.93
C LEU A 66 2.59 -13.84 11.16
N GLU A 67 3.15 -12.87 11.85
CA GLU A 67 2.58 -12.31 13.08
C GLU A 67 1.76 -11.05 12.79
N VAL A 68 0.68 -10.90 13.57
CA VAL A 68 -0.14 -9.69 13.56
C VAL A 68 0.67 -8.55 14.19
N PRO A 69 0.75 -7.37 13.55
CA PRO A 69 1.47 -6.24 14.11
C PRO A 69 0.95 -5.84 15.49
N GLU A 70 1.83 -5.47 16.39
CA GLU A 70 1.45 -4.96 17.71
C GLU A 70 0.52 -3.75 17.59
N GLY A 71 -0.39 -3.59 18.54
CA GLY A 71 -1.40 -2.54 18.51
C GLY A 71 -2.52 -2.74 17.51
N SER A 72 -2.59 -3.90 16.86
CA SER A 72 -3.72 -4.25 15.99
C SER A 72 -4.93 -4.69 16.83
N THR A 73 -6.12 -4.25 16.43
CA THR A 73 -7.40 -4.61 17.04
C THR A 73 -8.19 -5.54 16.11
N PRO A 74 -8.64 -6.72 16.56
CA PRO A 74 -9.42 -7.63 15.73
C PRO A 74 -10.71 -6.99 15.22
N VAL A 75 -11.02 -7.20 13.94
CA VAL A 75 -12.34 -6.88 13.38
C VAL A 75 -13.28 -8.02 13.72
N PRO A 76 -14.46 -7.75 14.30
CA PRO A 76 -15.42 -8.79 14.64
C PRO A 76 -15.84 -9.60 13.42
N PRO A 77 -16.03 -10.94 13.52
CA PRO A 77 -16.37 -11.79 12.38
C PRO A 77 -17.64 -11.37 11.63
N ASN A 78 -18.63 -10.80 12.33
CA ASN A 78 -19.86 -10.27 11.72
C ASN A 78 -19.66 -8.98 10.93
N LYS A 79 -18.47 -8.43 10.96
CA LYS A 79 -18.03 -7.27 10.16
C LYS A 79 -17.06 -7.66 9.04
N VAL A 80 -16.86 -8.95 8.83
CA VAL A 80 -16.03 -9.48 7.74
C VAL A 80 -16.89 -10.35 6.84
N ASP A 81 -17.11 -9.94 5.62
CA ASP A 81 -17.74 -10.75 4.58
C ASP A 81 -16.67 -11.43 3.73
N ALA A 82 -16.53 -12.73 3.91
CA ALA A 82 -15.58 -13.58 3.20
C ALA A 82 -16.29 -14.57 2.24
N ALA A 83 -17.56 -14.35 1.93
CA ALA A 83 -18.37 -15.28 1.13
C ALA A 83 -17.80 -15.50 -0.29
N ALA A 84 -17.04 -14.54 -0.81
CA ALA A 84 -16.37 -14.64 -2.10
C ALA A 84 -15.01 -15.33 -2.05
N LEU A 85 -14.52 -15.72 -0.87
CA LEU A 85 -13.29 -16.48 -0.72
C LEU A 85 -13.52 -17.99 -0.80
N PRO A 86 -12.51 -18.79 -1.20
CA PRO A 86 -12.55 -20.24 -1.02
C PRO A 86 -12.75 -20.61 0.44
N ALA A 87 -13.46 -21.70 0.73
CA ALA A 87 -13.79 -22.12 2.09
C ALA A 87 -12.56 -22.37 2.99
N SER A 88 -11.41 -22.71 2.42
CA SER A 88 -10.14 -22.93 3.13
C SER A 88 -9.30 -21.66 3.28
N TYR A 89 -9.75 -20.53 2.73
CA TYR A 89 -8.99 -19.28 2.79
C TYR A 89 -9.17 -18.62 4.16
N PRO A 90 -8.10 -18.10 4.79
CA PRO A 90 -8.24 -17.37 6.05
C PRO A 90 -9.02 -16.08 5.85
N HIS A 91 -9.76 -15.67 6.90
CA HIS A 91 -10.60 -14.47 6.87
C HIS A 91 -10.43 -13.59 8.12
N GLU A 92 -9.29 -13.73 8.78
CA GLU A 92 -8.96 -12.92 9.97
C GLU A 92 -8.49 -11.53 9.53
N VAL A 93 -9.09 -10.51 10.12
CA VAL A 93 -8.83 -9.11 9.83
C VAL A 93 -8.64 -8.34 11.13
N TRP A 94 -7.69 -7.43 11.14
CA TRP A 94 -7.42 -6.49 12.23
C TRP A 94 -7.33 -5.09 11.69
N THR A 95 -7.60 -4.10 12.53
CA THR A 95 -7.32 -2.69 12.26
C THR A 95 -6.09 -2.25 13.02
N ALA A 96 -5.36 -1.30 12.46
CA ALA A 96 -4.25 -0.60 13.11
C ALA A 96 -4.26 0.88 12.74
N ASN A 97 -3.41 1.67 13.38
CA ASN A 97 -3.25 3.09 13.12
C ASN A 97 -4.59 3.84 13.11
N GLY A 98 -5.35 3.72 14.21
CA GLY A 98 -6.66 4.38 14.32
C GLY A 98 -7.70 3.91 13.31
N GLY A 99 -7.57 2.69 12.79
CA GLY A 99 -8.50 2.11 11.84
C GLY A 99 -8.18 2.39 10.36
N THR A 100 -7.09 3.10 10.06
CA THR A 100 -6.70 3.44 8.67
C THR A 100 -5.86 2.37 7.99
N ILE A 101 -5.46 1.32 8.71
CA ILE A 101 -4.75 0.17 8.15
C ILE A 101 -5.57 -1.09 8.47
N LEU A 102 -5.81 -1.91 7.47
CA LEU A 102 -6.28 -3.28 7.64
C LEU A 102 -5.09 -4.22 7.57
N ASN A 103 -4.92 -5.04 8.59
CA ASN A 103 -4.02 -6.19 8.58
C ASN A 103 -4.87 -7.43 8.31
N ILE A 104 -4.57 -8.15 7.26
CA ILE A 104 -5.39 -9.27 6.77
C ILE A 104 -4.51 -10.50 6.67
N ARG A 105 -4.94 -11.62 7.25
CA ARG A 105 -4.29 -12.90 7.01
C ARG A 105 -4.64 -13.37 5.60
N ALA A 106 -3.65 -13.44 4.75
CA ALA A 106 -3.80 -13.88 3.38
C ALA A 106 -3.19 -15.26 3.17
N GLN A 107 -3.34 -15.83 1.99
CA GLN A 107 -2.72 -17.09 1.59
C GLN A 107 -1.76 -16.82 0.44
N GLU A 108 -0.60 -17.47 0.48
CA GLU A 108 0.36 -17.50 -0.62
C GLU A 108 0.99 -18.89 -0.75
N GLY A 109 1.44 -19.24 -1.92
CA GLY A 109 2.07 -20.53 -2.18
C GLY A 109 3.34 -20.43 -3.01
N GLY A 110 4.26 -21.35 -2.77
CA GLY A 110 5.50 -21.47 -3.54
C GLY A 110 6.32 -20.18 -3.56
N CYS A 111 6.55 -19.64 -4.76
CA CYS A 111 7.25 -18.38 -4.98
C CYS A 111 6.31 -17.16 -5.05
N GLY A 112 5.02 -17.34 -4.83
CA GLY A 112 4.05 -16.26 -4.81
C GLY A 112 4.15 -15.43 -3.54
N HIS A 113 3.71 -14.17 -3.62
CA HIS A 113 3.55 -13.28 -2.48
C HIS A 113 2.15 -12.72 -2.47
N ALA A 114 1.50 -12.81 -1.32
CA ALA A 114 0.16 -12.29 -1.13
C ALA A 114 0.16 -10.77 -1.19
N LEU A 115 -0.81 -10.22 -1.91
CA LEU A 115 -1.08 -8.81 -2.07
C LEU A 115 -2.53 -8.51 -1.71
N GLY A 116 -2.79 -7.28 -1.26
CA GLY A 116 -4.13 -6.78 -0.98
C GLY A 116 -4.29 -5.34 -1.41
N GLU A 117 -5.43 -5.04 -1.99
CA GLU A 117 -5.79 -3.71 -2.44
C GLU A 117 -7.22 -3.37 -2.04
N ALA A 118 -7.43 -2.19 -1.46
CA ALA A 118 -8.77 -1.65 -1.23
C ALA A 118 -9.31 -1.06 -2.54
N THR A 119 -10.14 -1.83 -3.23
CA THR A 119 -10.67 -1.48 -4.56
C THR A 119 -11.92 -0.61 -4.50
N GLU A 120 -12.64 -0.66 -3.38
CA GLU A 120 -13.83 0.15 -3.14
C GLU A 120 -13.90 0.54 -1.67
N GLN A 121 -14.22 1.80 -1.41
CA GLN A 121 -14.36 2.32 -0.04
C GLN A 121 -15.65 3.17 0.03
N ALA A 122 -16.77 2.48 0.24
CA ALA A 122 -18.09 3.10 0.38
C ALA A 122 -18.39 3.48 1.84
N GLY A 123 -19.53 4.14 2.07
CA GLY A 123 -19.94 4.58 3.40
C GLY A 123 -20.24 3.44 4.38
N ASP A 124 -20.65 2.27 3.88
CA ASP A 124 -21.06 1.10 4.67
C ASP A 124 -20.10 -0.09 4.56
N HIS A 125 -19.20 -0.11 3.57
CA HIS A 125 -18.26 -1.21 3.37
C HIS A 125 -16.93 -0.79 2.73
N VAL A 126 -15.95 -1.66 2.86
CA VAL A 126 -14.65 -1.60 2.18
C VAL A 126 -14.43 -2.92 1.47
N VAL A 127 -14.24 -2.90 0.16
CA VAL A 127 -13.90 -4.09 -0.63
C VAL A 127 -12.39 -4.21 -0.74
N VAL A 128 -11.85 -5.32 -0.26
CA VAL A 128 -10.44 -5.66 -0.42
C VAL A 128 -10.30 -6.82 -1.37
N ASN A 129 -9.55 -6.59 -2.43
CA ASN A 129 -9.17 -7.61 -3.40
C ASN A 129 -7.84 -8.22 -2.99
N LEU A 130 -7.84 -9.53 -2.76
CA LEU A 130 -6.66 -10.32 -2.43
C LEU A 130 -6.15 -11.00 -3.71
N SER A 131 -4.87 -10.91 -3.94
CA SER A 131 -4.21 -11.51 -5.10
C SER A 131 -2.86 -12.09 -4.69
N GLU A 132 -2.22 -12.79 -5.60
CA GLU A 132 -0.88 -13.35 -5.39
C GLU A 132 -0.01 -13.02 -6.60
N THR A 133 1.24 -12.64 -6.35
CA THR A 133 2.20 -12.47 -7.44
C THR A 133 2.47 -13.81 -8.12
N LYS A 134 2.69 -13.79 -9.43
CA LYS A 134 3.07 -14.99 -10.18
C LYS A 134 4.57 -15.23 -10.04
N ALA A 135 4.96 -16.51 -9.93
CA ALA A 135 6.35 -16.90 -10.04
C ALA A 135 6.93 -16.51 -11.40
N GLN A 136 8.21 -16.16 -11.41
CA GLN A 136 8.92 -15.91 -12.66
C GLN A 136 9.14 -17.22 -13.43
N THR A 137 9.14 -17.14 -14.76
CA THR A 137 9.40 -18.31 -15.61
C THR A 137 10.78 -18.90 -15.31
N GLY A 138 10.83 -20.22 -15.08
CA GLY A 138 12.06 -20.92 -14.76
C GLY A 138 12.49 -20.89 -13.29
N GLN A 139 11.71 -20.24 -12.42
CA GLN A 139 11.95 -20.30 -10.99
C GLN A 139 11.46 -21.62 -10.39
N MET A 140 12.31 -22.29 -9.62
CA MET A 140 11.91 -23.45 -8.83
C MET A 140 11.21 -22.98 -7.57
N CYS A 141 9.96 -23.38 -7.39
CA CYS A 141 9.14 -22.99 -6.24
C CYS A 141 8.86 -24.20 -5.36
N THR A 142 8.76 -23.96 -4.07
CA THR A 142 8.26 -24.93 -3.10
C THR A 142 6.76 -25.16 -3.29
N MET A 143 6.24 -26.27 -2.79
CA MET A 143 4.79 -26.56 -2.83
C MET A 143 4.12 -26.27 -1.47
N ASP A 144 4.72 -25.42 -0.67
CA ASP A 144 4.19 -25.02 0.62
C ASP A 144 3.11 -23.94 0.47
N ILE A 145 2.20 -23.89 1.43
CA ILE A 145 1.23 -22.82 1.59
C ILE A 145 1.58 -22.07 2.86
N ARG A 146 1.58 -20.76 2.77
CA ARG A 146 1.86 -19.84 3.88
C ARG A 146 0.71 -18.88 4.08
N TYR A 147 0.59 -18.36 5.29
CA TYR A 147 -0.48 -17.44 5.67
C TYR A 147 0.09 -16.13 6.24
N PRO A 148 0.69 -15.29 5.40
CA PRO A 148 1.23 -14.01 5.86
C PRO A 148 0.12 -13.04 6.26
N VAL A 149 0.47 -12.09 7.12
CA VAL A 149 -0.37 -10.92 7.40
C VAL A 149 0.09 -9.79 6.49
N ILE A 150 -0.80 -9.35 5.62
CA ILE A 150 -0.59 -8.22 4.71
C ILE A 150 -1.29 -6.98 5.25
N SER A 151 -0.78 -5.80 4.92
CA SER A 151 -1.33 -4.52 5.35
C SER A 151 -1.91 -3.76 4.16
N VAL A 152 -3.13 -3.30 4.28
CA VAL A 152 -3.87 -2.53 3.27
C VAL A 152 -4.24 -1.18 3.86
N SER A 153 -3.83 -0.10 3.21
CA SER A 153 -4.16 1.27 3.64
C SER A 153 -5.56 1.67 3.19
N LEU A 154 -6.28 2.34 4.06
CA LEU A 154 -7.59 2.92 3.81
C LEU A 154 -7.50 4.45 3.70
N ALA A 155 -8.36 5.04 2.89
CA ALA A 155 -8.50 6.49 2.78
C ALA A 155 -9.13 7.13 4.03
N ALA A 156 -9.91 6.35 4.79
CA ALA A 156 -10.53 6.77 6.05
C ALA A 156 -10.58 5.57 7.02
N PRO A 157 -10.70 5.80 8.34
CA PRO A 157 -10.83 4.72 9.32
C PRO A 157 -11.95 3.74 8.96
N LEU A 158 -11.78 2.46 9.31
CA LEU A 158 -12.79 1.43 9.04
C LEU A 158 -14.11 1.72 9.77
N ASP A 159 -14.03 2.17 11.02
CA ASP A 159 -15.18 2.45 11.89
C ASP A 159 -16.23 1.33 11.92
N GLN A 160 -17.46 1.63 11.52
CA GLN A 160 -18.58 0.68 11.50
C GLN A 160 -18.75 -0.05 10.17
N ARG A 161 -17.88 0.23 9.17
CA ARG A 161 -17.95 -0.39 7.85
C ARG A 161 -17.65 -1.89 7.92
N THR A 162 -18.22 -2.63 6.98
CA THR A 162 -17.95 -4.05 6.79
C THR A 162 -16.77 -4.23 5.83
N VAL A 163 -15.88 -5.14 6.12
CA VAL A 163 -14.80 -5.55 5.22
C VAL A 163 -15.29 -6.68 4.34
N VAL A 164 -15.30 -6.48 3.03
CA VAL A 164 -15.66 -7.49 2.03
C VAL A 164 -14.38 -8.00 1.38
N LEU A 165 -14.06 -9.27 1.57
CA LEU A 165 -12.87 -9.89 1.02
C LEU A 165 -13.19 -10.62 -0.28
N LYS A 166 -12.39 -10.39 -1.32
CA LYS A 166 -12.50 -11.06 -2.62
C LYS A 166 -11.14 -11.54 -3.09
N THR A 167 -11.08 -12.56 -3.92
CA THR A 167 -9.85 -12.97 -4.61
C THR A 167 -10.00 -12.72 -6.10
N THR A 168 -8.94 -12.20 -6.72
CA THR A 168 -8.77 -12.24 -8.19
C THR A 168 -7.85 -13.41 -8.55
N LYS A 169 -8.29 -14.21 -9.51
CA LYS A 169 -7.47 -15.28 -10.10
C LYS A 169 -6.62 -14.74 -11.23
#